data_130d6af66b8c0472d5132d5ccda9f83b
#
_entry.id   130d6af66b8c0472d5132d5ccda9f83b
#
_cell.length_a   1.000
_cell.length_b   1.000
_cell.length_c   1.000
_cell.angle_alpha   90.00
_cell.angle_beta   90.00
_cell.angle_gamma   90.00
#
_symmetry.space_group_name_H-M   'P 1'
#
loop_
_entity.id
_entity.type
_entity.pdbx_description
1 polymer ?
#
loop_
_entity_poly.entity_id
_entity_poly.type
_entity_poly.pdbx_seq_one_letter_code
_entity_poly.pdbx_strand_id
1 'polypeptide(L)'
;MTSTATPAPAVTPTARAATGARLRTDPTFQAYWLMRIGFTIVPILFGADKFAHVMVNWDKYLAPDVQHWLSPFNTVHQSMYAVGAIEIVAGLVVLLLPRIGGYVVALWLAGIVVNLAMIGGYWDIMMRDVALFLLALTFTRLASAFPAGEVSDRLFGRSRRTQRH
;
A
#
# COMPACT_ATOMS: atom_id res chain seq x y z
N MET A 1 -9.25 63.25 2.32
CA MET A 1 -8.08 62.37 2.61
C MET A 1 -8.58 60.96 2.82
N THR A 2 -8.61 60.17 1.77
CA THR A 2 -9.04 58.75 1.82
C THR A 2 -7.81 57.91 2.14
N SER A 3 -7.77 57.33 3.35
CA SER A 3 -6.70 56.41 3.77
C SER A 3 -6.91 55.07 3.07
N THR A 4 -6.07 54.73 2.11
CA THR A 4 -5.98 53.40 1.52
C THR A 4 -5.22 52.49 2.48
N ALA A 5 -5.95 51.69 3.27
CA ALA A 5 -5.34 50.64 4.09
C ALA A 5 -4.77 49.55 3.18
N THR A 6 -3.48 49.36 3.22
CA THR A 6 -2.78 48.24 2.55
C THR A 6 -3.26 46.92 3.16
N PRO A 7 -3.78 45.96 2.39
CA PRO A 7 -4.21 44.68 2.94
C PRO A 7 -3.00 43.94 3.51
N ALA A 8 -3.15 43.40 4.73
CA ALA A 8 -2.12 42.61 5.39
C ALA A 8 -1.76 41.37 4.54
N PRO A 9 -0.48 40.97 4.51
CA PRO A 9 -0.06 39.80 3.72
C PRO A 9 -0.79 38.55 4.23
N ALA A 10 -1.45 37.84 3.31
CA ALA A 10 -2.13 36.57 3.61
C ALA A 10 -1.11 35.55 4.14
N VAL A 11 -1.25 35.12 5.38
CA VAL A 11 -0.40 34.10 6.00
C VAL A 11 -0.68 32.77 5.29
N THR A 12 0.25 32.33 4.47
CA THR A 12 0.15 31.00 3.82
C THR A 12 0.30 29.92 4.90
N PRO A 13 -0.69 29.03 5.08
CA PRO A 13 -0.57 27.97 6.07
C PRO A 13 0.62 27.07 5.76
N THR A 14 1.37 26.67 6.80
CA THR A 14 2.47 25.73 6.61
C THR A 14 1.94 24.42 6.04
N ALA A 15 2.74 23.75 5.22
CA ALA A 15 2.36 22.48 4.56
C ALA A 15 1.82 21.43 5.56
N ARG A 16 2.31 21.45 6.80
CA ARG A 16 1.85 20.57 7.88
C ARG A 16 0.44 20.93 8.38
N ALA A 17 0.14 22.22 8.51
CA ALA A 17 -1.19 22.71 8.90
C ALA A 17 -2.21 22.41 7.80
N ALA A 18 -1.84 22.58 6.52
CA ALA A 18 -2.69 22.24 5.39
C ALA A 18 -3.02 20.73 5.32
N THR A 19 -2.04 19.84 5.58
CA THR A 19 -2.27 18.39 5.66
C THR A 19 -3.19 18.03 6.82
N GLY A 20 -2.98 18.62 7.99
CA GLY A 20 -3.84 18.38 9.17
C GLY A 20 -5.28 18.83 8.96
N ALA A 21 -5.50 19.95 8.28
CA ALA A 21 -6.82 20.43 7.90
C ALA A 21 -7.50 19.45 6.91
N ARG A 22 -6.81 19.00 5.86
CA ARG A 22 -7.34 18.04 4.87
C ARG A 22 -7.69 16.69 5.50
N LEU A 23 -6.91 16.21 6.48
CA LEU A 23 -7.23 14.99 7.22
C LEU A 23 -8.53 15.10 8.04
N ARG A 24 -9.00 16.32 8.32
CA ARG A 24 -10.26 16.54 9.08
C ARG A 24 -11.47 16.81 8.18
N THR A 25 -11.25 17.38 6.99
CA THR A 25 -12.33 17.94 6.16
C THR A 25 -12.48 17.31 4.79
N ASP A 26 -11.46 16.55 4.30
CA ASP A 26 -11.47 15.94 2.97
C ASP A 26 -11.59 14.40 3.06
N PRO A 27 -12.80 13.83 2.86
CA PRO A 27 -13.02 12.39 2.94
C PRO A 27 -12.17 11.59 1.94
N THR A 28 -11.88 12.16 0.77
CA THR A 28 -11.05 11.50 -0.26
C THR A 28 -9.61 11.36 0.22
N PHE A 29 -9.10 12.39 0.88
CA PHE A 29 -7.77 12.36 1.46
C PHE A 29 -7.67 11.40 2.66
N GLN A 30 -8.73 11.32 3.48
CA GLN A 30 -8.83 10.34 4.57
C GLN A 30 -8.84 8.91 4.02
N ALA A 31 -9.65 8.63 3.00
CA ALA A 31 -9.72 7.31 2.36
C ALA A 31 -8.36 6.90 1.76
N TYR A 32 -7.67 7.82 1.10
CA TYR A 32 -6.33 7.57 0.58
C TYR A 32 -5.34 7.15 1.68
N TRP A 33 -5.30 7.88 2.81
CA TRP A 33 -4.39 7.56 3.90
C TRP A 33 -4.76 6.26 4.61
N LEU A 34 -6.07 6.01 4.81
CA LEU A 34 -6.55 4.77 5.41
C LEU A 34 -6.11 3.55 4.58
N MET A 35 -6.33 3.59 3.27
CA MET A 35 -5.92 2.51 2.37
C MET A 35 -4.40 2.38 2.29
N ARG A 36 -3.66 3.49 2.24
CA ARG A 36 -2.19 3.46 2.23
C ARG A 36 -1.62 2.81 3.48
N ILE A 37 -2.14 3.15 4.66
CA ILE A 37 -1.73 2.53 5.93
C ILE A 37 -2.09 1.05 5.93
N GLY A 38 -3.32 0.69 5.55
CA GLY A 38 -3.78 -0.69 5.51
C GLY A 38 -2.93 -1.55 4.57
N PHE A 39 -2.76 -1.15 3.31
CA PHE A 39 -1.95 -1.89 2.33
C PHE A 39 -0.44 -1.83 2.57
N THR A 40 0.03 -0.98 3.50
CA THR A 40 1.41 -1.02 3.98
C THR A 40 1.55 -2.02 5.13
N ILE A 41 0.74 -1.86 6.18
CA ILE A 41 0.92 -2.60 7.43
C ILE A 41 0.51 -4.06 7.28
N VAL A 42 -0.63 -4.33 6.65
CA VAL A 42 -1.19 -5.71 6.60
C VAL A 42 -0.27 -6.68 5.85
N PRO A 43 0.25 -6.38 4.65
CA PRO A 43 1.20 -7.28 3.98
C PRO A 43 2.49 -7.46 4.76
N ILE A 44 3.00 -6.42 5.41
CA ILE A 44 4.22 -6.54 6.23
C ILE A 44 3.98 -7.47 7.42
N LEU A 45 2.84 -7.35 8.10
CA LEU A 45 2.51 -8.21 9.24
C LEU A 45 2.31 -9.66 8.82
N PHE A 46 1.56 -9.91 7.74
CA PHE A 46 1.34 -11.27 7.24
C PHE A 46 2.62 -11.89 6.67
N GLY A 47 3.44 -11.07 6.00
CA GLY A 47 4.75 -11.49 5.54
C GLY A 47 5.68 -11.87 6.70
N ALA A 48 5.72 -11.06 7.76
CA ALA A 48 6.51 -11.34 8.96
C ALA A 48 5.99 -12.59 9.70
N ASP A 49 4.67 -12.79 9.76
CA ASP A 49 4.07 -13.97 10.42
C ASP A 49 4.44 -15.28 9.71
N LYS A 50 4.73 -15.26 8.40
CA LYS A 50 5.23 -16.44 7.68
C LYS A 50 6.59 -16.92 8.16
N PHE A 51 7.35 -16.05 8.82
CA PHE A 51 8.60 -16.43 9.49
C PHE A 51 8.37 -16.80 10.97
N ALA A 52 7.42 -16.14 11.64
CA ALA A 52 7.16 -16.30 13.07
C ALA A 52 6.17 -17.44 13.39
N HIS A 53 5.26 -17.79 12.46
CA HIS A 53 4.22 -18.84 12.60
C HIS A 53 3.34 -18.67 13.85
N VAL A 54 2.98 -17.43 14.20
CA VAL A 54 2.18 -17.10 15.39
C VAL A 54 0.68 -17.14 15.10
N MET A 55 0.27 -16.60 13.92
CA MET A 55 -1.15 -16.45 13.60
C MET A 55 -1.76 -17.73 13.02
N VAL A 56 -1.09 -18.36 12.06
CA VAL A 56 -1.63 -19.53 11.36
C VAL A 56 -0.50 -20.36 10.72
N ASN A 57 -0.77 -21.65 10.49
CA ASN A 57 0.09 -22.47 9.62
C ASN A 57 -0.19 -22.10 8.15
N TRP A 58 0.73 -21.34 7.54
CA TRP A 58 0.62 -20.85 6.19
C TRP A 58 0.82 -21.91 5.12
N ASP A 59 1.53 -22.99 5.42
CA ASP A 59 1.89 -24.06 4.47
C ASP A 59 0.68 -24.69 3.80
N LYS A 60 -0.46 -24.75 4.52
CA LYS A 60 -1.73 -25.30 3.99
C LYS A 60 -2.38 -24.49 2.88
N TYR A 61 -1.93 -23.25 2.67
CA TYR A 61 -2.49 -22.33 1.67
C TYR A 61 -1.67 -22.27 0.38
N LEU A 62 -0.67 -23.15 0.20
CA LEU A 62 0.11 -23.23 -1.03
C LEU A 62 -0.34 -24.41 -1.87
N ALA A 63 -0.79 -24.15 -3.11
CA ALA A 63 -1.16 -25.17 -4.06
C ALA A 63 0.07 -26.01 -4.49
N PRO A 64 -0.04 -27.32 -4.64
CA PRO A 64 1.07 -28.18 -5.09
C PRO A 64 1.67 -27.73 -6.42
N ASP A 65 0.86 -27.27 -7.37
CA ASP A 65 1.33 -26.79 -8.67
C ASP A 65 2.14 -25.49 -8.52
N VAL A 66 1.69 -24.57 -7.65
CA VAL A 66 2.44 -23.35 -7.33
C VAL A 66 3.75 -23.67 -6.63
N GLN A 67 3.74 -24.67 -5.72
CA GLN A 67 4.96 -25.20 -5.11
C GLN A 67 5.94 -25.70 -6.17
N HIS A 68 5.46 -26.42 -7.16
CA HIS A 68 6.29 -26.92 -8.26
C HIS A 68 6.90 -25.79 -9.11
N TRP A 69 6.16 -24.70 -9.34
CA TRP A 69 6.68 -23.50 -10.04
C TRP A 69 7.74 -22.75 -9.23
N LEU A 70 7.65 -22.83 -7.91
CA LEU A 70 8.66 -22.30 -7.00
C LEU A 70 9.81 -23.30 -6.75
N SER A 71 10.08 -24.17 -7.69
CA SER A 71 11.00 -25.32 -7.61
C SER A 71 12.42 -25.08 -7.08
N PRO A 72 13.00 -23.85 -7.01
CA PRO A 72 14.24 -23.62 -6.28
C PRO A 72 14.13 -23.90 -4.78
N PHE A 73 12.89 -23.92 -4.24
CA PHE A 73 12.61 -24.15 -2.84
C PHE A 73 12.20 -25.62 -2.63
N ASN A 74 13.01 -26.37 -1.93
CA ASN A 74 12.84 -27.83 -1.76
C ASN A 74 11.63 -28.20 -0.87
N THR A 75 11.06 -27.26 -0.11
CA THR A 75 9.96 -27.51 0.81
C THR A 75 8.88 -26.43 0.72
N VAL A 76 7.61 -26.78 1.04
CA VAL A 76 6.50 -25.83 1.16
C VAL A 76 6.84 -24.69 2.11
N HIS A 77 7.47 -25.03 3.22
CA HIS A 77 7.87 -24.07 4.25
C HIS A 77 8.86 -23.01 3.73
N GLN A 78 9.88 -23.43 2.96
CA GLN A 78 10.82 -22.50 2.33
C GLN A 78 10.13 -21.61 1.29
N SER A 79 9.18 -22.16 0.53
CA SER A 79 8.37 -21.39 -0.40
C SER A 79 7.54 -20.33 0.32
N MET A 80 6.99 -20.63 1.50
CA MET A 80 6.26 -19.67 2.32
C MET A 80 7.16 -18.54 2.86
N TYR A 81 8.42 -18.79 3.15
CA TYR A 81 9.36 -17.72 3.48
C TYR A 81 9.60 -16.77 2.29
N ALA A 82 9.72 -17.31 1.07
CA ALA A 82 9.82 -16.46 -0.12
C ALA A 82 8.54 -15.62 -0.33
N VAL A 83 7.36 -16.24 -0.16
CA VAL A 83 6.07 -15.54 -0.18
C VAL A 83 6.03 -14.42 0.87
N GLY A 84 6.45 -14.69 2.10
CA GLY A 84 6.53 -13.70 3.18
C GLY A 84 7.46 -12.53 2.86
N ALA A 85 8.62 -12.82 2.27
CA ALA A 85 9.55 -11.77 1.84
C ALA A 85 8.93 -10.88 0.74
N ILE A 86 8.23 -11.46 -0.24
CA ILE A 86 7.52 -10.72 -1.29
C ILE A 86 6.44 -9.82 -0.68
N GLU A 87 5.66 -10.29 0.29
CA GLU A 87 4.63 -9.50 0.96
C GLU A 87 5.21 -8.31 1.72
N ILE A 88 6.32 -8.49 2.43
CA ILE A 88 7.02 -7.39 3.10
C ILE A 88 7.48 -6.35 2.07
N VAL A 89 8.10 -6.79 0.98
CA VAL A 89 8.53 -5.89 -0.10
C VAL A 89 7.33 -5.16 -0.71
N ALA A 90 6.22 -5.85 -0.98
CA ALA A 90 5.01 -5.23 -1.52
C ALA A 90 4.47 -4.13 -0.59
N GLY A 91 4.42 -4.37 0.72
CA GLY A 91 4.02 -3.37 1.72
C GLY A 91 4.97 -2.15 1.74
N LEU A 92 6.28 -2.37 1.64
CA LEU A 92 7.27 -1.30 1.54
C LEU A 92 7.13 -0.50 0.23
N VAL A 93 6.82 -1.15 -0.88
CA VAL A 93 6.54 -0.46 -2.16
C VAL A 93 5.31 0.41 -2.06
N VAL A 94 4.24 -0.03 -1.38
CA VAL A 94 3.07 0.81 -1.09
C VAL A 94 3.45 2.04 -0.25
N LEU A 95 4.30 1.83 0.76
CA LEU A 95 4.77 2.92 1.62
C LEU A 95 5.54 3.98 0.84
N LEU A 96 6.43 3.58 -0.05
CA LEU A 96 7.34 4.49 -0.77
C LEU A 96 6.72 5.02 -2.07
N LEU A 97 6.03 4.16 -2.82
CA LEU A 97 5.51 4.42 -4.16
C LEU A 97 4.03 3.99 -4.26
N PRO A 98 3.10 4.70 -3.62
CA PRO A 98 1.71 4.25 -3.44
C PRO A 98 0.99 3.91 -4.74
N ARG A 99 1.27 4.62 -5.85
CA ARG A 99 0.67 4.34 -7.17
C ARG A 99 1.11 2.99 -7.73
N ILE A 100 2.41 2.72 -7.67
CA ILE A 100 3.00 1.46 -8.16
C ILE A 100 2.67 0.33 -7.18
N GLY A 101 2.80 0.61 -5.88
CA GLY A 101 2.53 -0.35 -4.81
C GLY A 101 1.10 -0.88 -4.85
N GLY A 102 0.12 -0.04 -5.17
CA GLY A 102 -1.26 -0.50 -5.34
C GLY A 102 -1.43 -1.53 -6.46
N TYR A 103 -0.75 -1.37 -7.61
CA TYR A 103 -0.74 -2.38 -8.67
C TYR A 103 0.02 -3.64 -8.26
N VAL A 104 1.16 -3.49 -7.56
CA VAL A 104 1.93 -4.65 -7.04
C VAL A 104 1.07 -5.49 -6.10
N VAL A 105 0.38 -4.86 -5.15
CA VAL A 105 -0.52 -5.55 -4.22
C VAL A 105 -1.71 -6.17 -4.95
N ALA A 106 -2.31 -5.48 -5.92
CA ALA A 106 -3.41 -6.03 -6.73
C ALA A 106 -2.96 -7.28 -7.49
N LEU A 107 -1.83 -7.22 -8.19
CA LEU A 107 -1.28 -8.38 -8.91
C LEU A 107 -0.98 -9.55 -7.97
N TRP A 108 -0.41 -9.26 -6.80
CA TRP A 108 -0.12 -10.25 -5.77
C TRP A 108 -1.39 -10.92 -5.23
N LEU A 109 -2.43 -10.14 -4.92
CA LEU A 109 -3.73 -10.67 -4.49
C LEU A 109 -4.40 -11.51 -5.58
N ALA A 110 -4.30 -11.11 -6.85
CA ALA A 110 -4.75 -11.93 -7.96
C ALA A 110 -4.03 -13.30 -8.00
N GLY A 111 -2.71 -13.32 -7.77
CA GLY A 111 -1.95 -14.55 -7.65
C GLY A 111 -2.41 -15.43 -6.49
N ILE A 112 -2.72 -14.84 -5.32
CA ILE A 112 -3.28 -15.57 -4.16
C ILE A 112 -4.66 -16.16 -4.50
N VAL A 113 -5.52 -15.40 -5.16
CA VAL A 113 -6.85 -15.87 -5.59
C VAL A 113 -6.72 -17.07 -6.52
N VAL A 114 -5.83 -17.02 -7.51
CA VAL A 114 -5.56 -18.15 -8.41
C VAL A 114 -5.02 -19.36 -7.63
N ASN A 115 -4.06 -19.16 -6.76
CA ASN A 115 -3.50 -20.23 -5.92
C ASN A 115 -4.59 -20.89 -5.04
N LEU A 116 -5.46 -20.13 -4.39
CA LEU A 116 -6.55 -20.66 -3.57
C LEU A 116 -7.62 -21.39 -4.42
N ALA A 117 -7.90 -20.91 -5.63
CA ALA A 117 -8.80 -21.57 -6.56
C ALA A 117 -8.25 -22.94 -6.99
N MET A 118 -6.93 -23.07 -7.17
CA MET A 118 -6.27 -24.34 -7.53
C MET A 118 -6.31 -25.35 -6.38
N ILE A 119 -6.18 -24.90 -5.13
CA ILE A 119 -6.30 -25.79 -3.96
C ILE A 119 -7.75 -26.27 -3.81
N GLY A 120 -8.73 -25.36 -3.99
CA GLY A 120 -10.12 -25.59 -3.64
C GLY A 120 -10.38 -25.60 -2.12
N GLY A 121 -11.67 -25.49 -1.72
CA GLY A 121 -12.05 -25.57 -0.31
C GLY A 121 -11.85 -24.31 0.54
N TYR A 122 -11.16 -23.26 0.04
CA TYR A 122 -10.92 -22.00 0.74
C TYR A 122 -11.68 -20.83 0.10
N TRP A 123 -12.94 -21.05 -0.28
CA TRP A 123 -13.75 -20.09 -1.02
C TRP A 123 -14.03 -18.81 -0.26
N ASP A 124 -14.17 -18.88 1.05
CA ASP A 124 -14.35 -17.75 1.95
C ASP A 124 -13.12 -16.81 1.95
N ILE A 125 -11.93 -17.39 2.05
CA ILE A 125 -10.67 -16.65 1.99
C ILE A 125 -10.47 -16.05 0.59
N MET A 126 -10.72 -16.84 -0.46
CA MET A 126 -10.60 -16.40 -1.84
C MET A 126 -11.53 -15.21 -2.14
N MET A 127 -12.80 -15.25 -1.72
CA MET A 127 -13.74 -14.14 -1.92
C MET A 127 -13.31 -12.87 -1.18
N ARG A 128 -12.76 -13.00 0.04
CA ARG A 128 -12.15 -11.89 0.76
C ARG A 128 -11.00 -11.27 -0.06
N ASP A 129 -10.14 -12.10 -0.62
CA ASP A 129 -8.96 -11.64 -1.36
C ASP A 129 -9.34 -11.01 -2.72
N VAL A 130 -10.44 -11.45 -3.36
CA VAL A 130 -11.05 -10.76 -4.50
C VAL A 130 -11.51 -9.34 -4.10
N ALA A 131 -12.15 -9.18 -2.94
CA ALA A 131 -12.55 -7.86 -2.47
C ALA A 131 -11.33 -6.97 -2.18
N LEU A 132 -10.29 -7.51 -1.58
CA LEU A 132 -9.02 -6.79 -1.34
C LEU A 132 -8.32 -6.42 -2.65
N PHE A 133 -8.36 -7.28 -3.67
CA PHE A 133 -7.87 -6.98 -5.01
C PHE A 133 -8.56 -5.75 -5.62
N LEU A 134 -9.91 -5.70 -5.57
CA LEU A 134 -10.68 -4.55 -6.04
C LEU A 134 -10.35 -3.27 -5.25
N LEU A 135 -10.18 -3.39 -3.93
CA LEU A 135 -9.74 -2.29 -3.07
C LEU A 135 -8.33 -1.81 -3.42
N ALA A 136 -7.40 -2.70 -3.75
CA ALA A 136 -6.05 -2.32 -4.18
C ALA A 136 -6.06 -1.55 -5.52
N LEU A 137 -6.91 -1.97 -6.47
CA LEU A 137 -7.12 -1.20 -7.71
C LEU A 137 -7.74 0.18 -7.43
N THR A 138 -8.73 0.25 -6.56
CA THR A 138 -9.36 1.51 -6.13
C THR A 138 -8.34 2.42 -5.46
N PHE A 139 -7.49 1.89 -4.59
CA PHE A 139 -6.39 2.62 -3.96
C PHE A 139 -5.42 3.20 -4.99
N THR A 140 -5.06 2.43 -6.01
CA THR A 140 -4.17 2.88 -7.08
C THR A 140 -4.77 4.07 -7.84
N ARG A 141 -6.07 4.00 -8.16
CA ARG A 141 -6.80 5.11 -8.81
C ARG A 141 -6.85 6.33 -7.90
N LEU A 142 -7.14 6.13 -6.62
CA LEU A 142 -7.17 7.19 -5.62
C LEU A 142 -5.79 7.84 -5.43
N ALA A 143 -4.72 7.03 -5.36
CA ALA A 143 -3.34 7.51 -5.28
C ALA A 143 -2.91 8.34 -6.50
N SER A 144 -3.54 8.14 -7.66
CA SER A 144 -3.27 8.95 -8.86
C SER A 144 -3.81 10.39 -8.76
N ALA A 145 -4.82 10.63 -7.91
CA ALA A 145 -5.37 11.96 -7.69
C ALA A 145 -4.47 12.82 -6.79
N PHE A 146 -3.54 12.20 -6.04
CA PHE A 146 -2.61 12.92 -5.18
C PHE A 146 -1.20 12.91 -5.77
N PRO A 147 -0.52 14.06 -5.91
CA PRO A 147 0.83 14.13 -6.48
C PRO A 147 1.81 13.33 -5.61
N ALA A 148 2.53 12.41 -6.25
CA ALA A 148 3.52 11.54 -5.60
C ALA A 148 4.65 12.30 -4.89
N GLY A 149 4.92 13.55 -5.31
CA GLY A 149 5.98 14.40 -4.76
C GLY A 149 5.73 14.90 -3.34
N GLU A 150 4.47 15.04 -2.91
CA GLU A 150 4.17 15.67 -1.60
C GLU A 150 4.65 14.84 -0.40
N VAL A 151 4.71 13.53 -0.54
CA VAL A 151 5.14 12.61 0.54
C VAL A 151 6.62 12.23 0.40
N SER A 152 7.08 11.98 -0.82
CA SER A 152 8.49 11.70 -1.11
C SER A 152 9.38 12.88 -0.76
N ASP A 153 8.99 14.10 -1.12
CA ASP A 153 9.75 15.31 -0.82
C ASP A 153 9.83 15.59 0.68
N ARG A 154 8.84 15.11 1.47
CA ARG A 154 8.86 15.25 2.93
C ARG A 154 9.69 14.18 3.63
N LEU A 155 9.68 12.94 3.15
CA LEU A 155 10.48 11.86 3.74
C LEU A 155 11.96 11.98 3.40
N PHE A 156 12.27 12.48 2.21
CA PHE A 156 13.65 12.59 1.71
C PHE A 156 14.19 14.03 1.65
N GLY A 157 13.48 15.01 2.23
CA GLY A 157 13.97 16.38 2.40
C GLY A 157 14.30 17.12 1.10
N ARG A 158 13.76 16.72 -0.04
CA ARG A 158 13.94 17.43 -1.31
C ARG A 158 13.09 18.69 -1.32
N SER A 159 13.61 19.74 -0.71
CA SER A 159 13.14 21.11 -0.94
C SER A 159 13.32 21.44 -2.42
N ARG A 160 12.22 21.57 -3.17
CA ARG A 160 12.27 22.21 -4.49
C ARG A 160 12.73 23.67 -4.27
N ARG A 161 14.01 23.92 -4.46
CA ARG A 161 14.46 25.28 -4.72
C ARG A 161 13.68 25.79 -5.93
N THR A 162 12.75 26.68 -5.69
CA THR A 162 12.08 27.46 -6.71
C THR A 162 13.15 28.19 -7.50
N GLN A 163 13.45 27.73 -8.72
CA GLN A 163 14.18 28.55 -9.69
C GLN A 163 13.24 29.69 -10.05
N ARG A 164 13.47 30.83 -9.43
CA ARG A 164 13.03 32.13 -9.94
C ARG A 164 14.04 32.52 -11.04
N HIS A 165 13.60 32.54 -12.27
CA HIS A 165 14.15 33.36 -13.35
C HIS A 165 13.10 34.40 -13.72
#